data_7814fc9da1bd5187e2863875c39c8e8b
#
_entry.id   7814fc9da1bd5187e2863875c39c8e8b
#
_cell.length_a   1.000
_cell.length_b   1.000
_cell.length_c   1.000
_cell.angle_alpha   90.00
_cell.angle_beta   90.00
_cell.angle_gamma   90.00
#
_symmetry.space_group_name_H-M   'P 1'
#
loop_
_entity.id
_entity.type
_entity.pdbx_description
1 polymer ?
#
loop_
_entity_poly.entity_id
_entity_poly.type
_entity_poly.pdbx_seq_one_letter_code
_entity_poly.pdbx_strand_id
1 'polypeptide(L)'
;LLNPRIIIVTLSALLILGSSMLSSAEITEDMVAAAWLFDGDAADVSGNGFDGEVEGGKFVAGKIGDAIELNGKNDWIAIPKRIGEFEEITFAHWVKSTGREAQWRVFFNNNGWKAGDIHYQMHPNNKVEFSIHSNPGGNDTFANYMLAGDEMDKWVHIATAYSAKEKKIRFYINGELDIENDWGGNPGVLDPAQIGDWGQSRQWEGLIDEFIIFNTILDEDDVQAVMNDGLETTLAVDAKEKLAVTWGSLKK
;
A
#
# COMPACT_ATOMS: atom_id res chain seq x y z
N LEU A 1 -46.21 50.61 45.58
CA LEU A 1 -45.16 50.55 44.52
C LEU A 1 -44.48 49.19 44.57
N LEU A 2 -44.90 48.27 43.70
CA LEU A 2 -44.35 46.92 43.57
C LEU A 2 -43.16 46.93 42.57
N ASN A 3 -42.03 46.40 42.99
CA ASN A 3 -40.83 46.30 42.21
C ASN A 3 -40.82 44.90 41.46
N PRO A 4 -40.78 44.80 40.14
CA PRO A 4 -40.72 43.51 39.45
C PRO A 4 -39.30 42.96 39.46
N ARG A 5 -39.10 41.80 40.07
CA ARG A 5 -37.87 41.04 39.99
C ARG A 5 -37.78 40.37 38.60
N ILE A 6 -36.84 40.77 37.79
CA ILE A 6 -36.48 40.11 36.53
C ILE A 6 -35.71 38.84 36.87
N ILE A 7 -36.30 37.68 36.55
CA ILE A 7 -35.64 36.38 36.63
C ILE A 7 -34.96 36.18 35.27
N ILE A 8 -33.63 36.26 35.25
CA ILE A 8 -32.80 35.87 34.08
C ILE A 8 -32.61 34.38 34.16
N VAL A 9 -33.28 33.63 33.28
CA VAL A 9 -33.02 32.22 33.07
C VAL A 9 -31.90 32.09 32.03
N THR A 10 -30.71 31.79 32.48
CA THR A 10 -29.58 31.45 31.59
C THR A 10 -29.76 30.01 31.11
N LEU A 11 -30.14 29.88 29.86
CA LEU A 11 -30.18 28.58 29.18
C LEU A 11 -28.74 28.19 28.74
N SER A 12 -28.09 27.35 29.52
CA SER A 12 -26.80 26.76 29.15
C SER A 12 -27.03 25.68 28.10
N ALA A 13 -26.81 26.01 26.83
CA ALA A 13 -26.80 25.03 25.76
C ALA A 13 -25.49 24.19 25.87
N LEU A 14 -25.62 22.97 26.36
CA LEU A 14 -24.55 21.98 26.35
C LEU A 14 -24.38 21.49 24.91
N LEU A 15 -23.37 22.02 24.19
CA LEU A 15 -22.97 21.53 22.88
C LEU A 15 -22.26 20.20 23.10
N ILE A 16 -22.95 19.08 22.94
CA ILE A 16 -22.34 17.76 22.84
C ILE A 16 -21.75 17.69 21.41
N LEU A 17 -20.46 17.98 21.30
CA LEU A 17 -19.67 17.60 20.12
C LEU A 17 -19.59 16.05 20.14
N GLY A 18 -20.51 15.40 19.43
CA GLY A 18 -20.35 14.00 19.08
C GLY A 18 -19.21 13.90 18.10
N SER A 19 -17.99 13.60 18.59
CA SER A 19 -16.95 13.04 17.72
C SER A 19 -17.49 11.69 17.24
N SER A 20 -17.98 11.64 16.00
CA SER A 20 -18.07 10.38 15.29
C SER A 20 -16.64 9.86 15.19
N MET A 21 -16.29 8.92 16.04
CA MET A 21 -15.14 8.06 15.78
C MET A 21 -15.52 7.30 14.51
N LEU A 22 -14.99 7.74 13.36
CA LEU A 22 -14.90 6.92 12.19
C LEU A 22 -13.99 5.75 12.65
N SER A 23 -14.57 4.58 12.80
CA SER A 23 -13.81 3.36 12.98
C SER A 23 -13.10 3.13 11.64
N SER A 24 -11.82 3.45 11.57
CA SER A 24 -10.93 2.85 10.59
C SER A 24 -11.14 1.33 10.65
N ALA A 25 -11.27 0.68 9.52
CA ALA A 25 -11.32 -0.76 9.50
C ALA A 25 -9.97 -1.25 10.05
N GLU A 26 -10.01 -2.05 11.10
CA GLU A 26 -8.83 -2.56 11.79
C GLU A 26 -8.07 -3.52 10.83
N ILE A 27 -6.82 -3.18 10.47
CA ILE A 27 -6.00 -4.03 9.62
C ILE A 27 -5.60 -5.28 10.40
N THR A 28 -5.95 -6.45 9.88
CA THR A 28 -5.73 -7.74 10.52
C THR A 28 -4.77 -8.62 9.70
N GLU A 29 -4.14 -9.60 10.36
CA GLU A 29 -3.18 -10.50 9.70
C GLU A 29 -3.78 -11.23 8.49
N ASP A 30 -5.05 -11.61 8.53
CA ASP A 30 -5.74 -12.29 7.44
C ASP A 30 -6.00 -11.41 6.20
N MET A 31 -5.86 -10.09 6.34
CA MET A 31 -5.89 -9.14 5.21
C MET A 31 -4.55 -9.08 4.46
N VAL A 32 -3.45 -9.60 5.03
CA VAL A 32 -2.13 -9.56 4.41
C VAL A 32 -1.92 -10.79 3.53
N ALA A 33 -1.87 -10.58 2.21
CA ALA A 33 -1.61 -11.66 1.26
C ALA A 33 -0.13 -12.05 1.20
N ALA A 34 0.78 -11.07 1.20
CA ALA A 34 2.22 -11.24 1.27
C ALA A 34 2.89 -9.94 1.75
N ALA A 35 4.03 -10.03 2.42
CA ALA A 35 4.75 -8.86 2.88
C ALA A 35 6.25 -9.11 3.00
N TRP A 36 7.07 -8.21 2.43
CA TRP A 36 8.52 -8.23 2.48
C TRP A 36 9.01 -6.89 3.03
N LEU A 37 9.48 -6.91 4.28
CA LEU A 37 9.95 -5.69 4.97
C LEU A 37 11.36 -5.30 4.56
N PHE A 38 12.14 -6.27 4.05
CA PHE A 38 13.54 -6.10 3.63
C PHE A 38 14.51 -5.77 4.78
N ASP A 39 14.18 -6.17 6.00
CA ASP A 39 15.00 -6.04 7.20
C ASP A 39 16.14 -7.08 7.26
N GLY A 40 17.04 -7.01 6.27
CA GLY A 40 18.20 -7.90 6.13
C GLY A 40 17.96 -9.15 5.31
N ASP A 41 16.72 -9.44 4.89
CA ASP A 41 16.37 -10.52 3.98
C ASP A 41 15.09 -10.19 3.18
N ALA A 42 14.59 -11.15 2.39
CA ALA A 42 13.33 -11.04 1.65
C ALA A 42 12.33 -12.14 2.09
N ALA A 43 12.33 -12.48 3.38
CA ALA A 43 11.35 -13.41 3.93
C ALA A 43 9.94 -12.78 3.88
N ASP A 44 8.93 -13.60 3.60
CA ASP A 44 7.53 -13.21 3.67
C ASP A 44 7.06 -13.25 5.14
N VAL A 45 6.89 -12.10 5.73
CA VAL A 45 6.44 -11.96 7.14
C VAL A 45 4.94 -12.13 7.32
N SER A 46 4.15 -12.26 6.24
CA SER A 46 2.72 -12.54 6.34
C SER A 46 2.39 -13.93 6.90
N GLY A 47 3.37 -14.83 6.90
CA GLY A 47 3.19 -16.22 7.30
C GLY A 47 2.63 -17.13 6.21
N ASN A 48 2.36 -16.61 5.01
CA ASN A 48 1.82 -17.38 3.88
C ASN A 48 2.91 -18.11 3.07
N GLY A 49 4.19 -17.80 3.31
CA GLY A 49 5.35 -18.52 2.78
C GLY A 49 5.70 -18.17 1.34
N PHE A 50 5.55 -16.90 0.97
CA PHE A 50 5.93 -16.34 -0.32
C PHE A 50 7.32 -15.66 -0.26
N ASP A 51 8.28 -16.33 0.38
CA ASP A 51 9.64 -15.81 0.50
C ASP A 51 10.20 -15.41 -0.86
N GLY A 52 10.84 -14.23 -0.90
CA GLY A 52 11.53 -13.71 -2.05
C GLY A 52 12.94 -14.28 -2.18
N GLU A 53 13.38 -14.53 -3.41
CA GLU A 53 14.76 -14.92 -3.74
C GLU A 53 15.49 -13.67 -4.25
N VAL A 54 16.50 -13.22 -3.50
CA VAL A 54 17.24 -11.99 -3.82
C VAL A 54 18.32 -12.29 -4.86
N GLU A 55 18.21 -11.65 -6.01
CA GLU A 55 19.17 -11.70 -7.10
C GLU A 55 19.95 -10.38 -7.16
N GLY A 56 21.07 -10.34 -6.48
CA GLY A 56 21.84 -9.11 -6.28
C GLY A 56 21.24 -8.20 -5.22
N GLY A 57 21.54 -6.88 -5.28
CA GLY A 57 21.06 -5.91 -4.31
C GLY A 57 21.79 -5.92 -2.97
N LYS A 58 21.43 -5.01 -2.09
CA LYS A 58 21.99 -4.87 -0.74
C LYS A 58 20.90 -4.42 0.22
N PHE A 59 20.96 -4.94 1.44
CA PHE A 59 20.16 -4.39 2.54
C PHE A 59 20.92 -3.22 3.16
N VAL A 60 20.27 -2.08 3.25
CA VAL A 60 20.82 -0.82 3.76
C VAL A 60 19.77 -0.12 4.61
N ALA A 61 20.16 0.89 5.39
CA ALA A 61 19.20 1.65 6.21
C ALA A 61 18.04 2.19 5.35
N GLY A 62 16.83 1.84 5.73
CA GLY A 62 15.59 2.10 5.03
C GLY A 62 14.81 3.32 5.53
N LYS A 63 13.54 3.34 5.20
CA LYS A 63 12.55 4.27 5.73
C LYS A 63 12.06 3.79 7.10
N ILE A 64 11.83 2.49 7.22
CA ILE A 64 11.50 1.77 8.46
C ILE A 64 12.52 0.62 8.50
N GLY A 65 13.32 0.47 9.55
CA GLY A 65 14.35 -0.58 9.59
C GLY A 65 15.37 -0.49 8.45
N ASP A 66 15.55 -1.59 7.72
CA ASP A 66 16.37 -1.68 6.52
C ASP A 66 15.50 -1.66 5.25
N ALA A 67 16.11 -1.52 4.10
CA ALA A 67 15.49 -1.54 2.77
C ALA A 67 16.39 -2.32 1.79
N ILE A 68 15.83 -2.80 0.68
CA ILE A 68 16.63 -3.36 -0.42
C ILE A 68 17.04 -2.23 -1.39
N GLU A 69 18.35 -2.09 -1.63
CA GLU A 69 18.91 -1.23 -2.67
C GLU A 69 19.17 -2.03 -3.93
N LEU A 70 18.58 -1.62 -5.06
CA LEU A 70 18.70 -2.23 -6.37
C LEU A 70 19.45 -1.30 -7.33
N ASN A 71 20.33 -1.85 -8.16
CA ASN A 71 21.32 -1.12 -8.97
C ASN A 71 20.80 -0.66 -10.35
N GLY A 72 19.55 -0.93 -10.69
CA GLY A 72 18.97 -0.58 -11.98
C GLY A 72 19.54 -1.34 -13.19
N LYS A 73 20.17 -2.49 -12.97
CA LYS A 73 20.83 -3.26 -14.07
C LYS A 73 20.51 -4.74 -14.00
N ASN A 74 20.80 -5.38 -12.91
CA ASN A 74 20.73 -6.84 -12.75
C ASN A 74 20.39 -7.27 -11.33
N ASP A 75 19.81 -6.39 -10.53
CA ASP A 75 19.31 -6.69 -9.19
C ASP A 75 17.78 -6.73 -9.21
N TRP A 76 17.20 -7.76 -8.60
CA TRP A 76 15.77 -7.92 -8.41
C TRP A 76 15.46 -8.91 -7.29
N ILE A 77 14.23 -9.02 -6.90
CA ILE A 77 13.72 -10.07 -6.02
C ILE A 77 12.74 -10.93 -6.82
N ALA A 78 13.03 -12.23 -6.94
CA ALA A 78 12.11 -13.18 -7.53
C ALA A 78 11.07 -13.64 -6.49
N ILE A 79 9.79 -13.66 -6.89
CA ILE A 79 8.69 -14.27 -6.14
C ILE A 79 8.25 -15.51 -6.91
N PRO A 80 8.80 -16.70 -6.58
CA PRO A 80 8.67 -17.88 -7.44
C PRO A 80 7.30 -18.57 -7.35
N LYS A 81 6.51 -18.25 -6.32
CA LYS A 81 5.22 -18.87 -6.06
C LYS A 81 4.06 -17.99 -6.52
N ARG A 82 2.97 -18.62 -6.93
CA ARG A 82 1.70 -17.93 -7.12
C ARG A 82 1.12 -17.54 -5.76
N ILE A 83 0.83 -16.25 -5.56
CA ILE A 83 0.20 -15.72 -4.34
C ILE A 83 -1.31 -15.97 -4.38
N GLY A 84 -1.98 -15.66 -5.51
CA GLY A 84 -3.41 -15.90 -5.61
C GLY A 84 -4.10 -15.13 -6.73
N GLU A 85 -5.43 -15.10 -6.64
CA GLU A 85 -6.31 -14.34 -7.50
C GLU A 85 -7.30 -13.59 -6.61
N PHE A 86 -7.41 -12.27 -6.80
CA PHE A 86 -8.12 -11.39 -5.89
C PHE A 86 -9.04 -10.44 -6.65
N GLU A 87 -10.28 -10.31 -6.20
CA GLU A 87 -11.21 -9.28 -6.67
C GLU A 87 -10.90 -7.90 -6.07
N GLU A 88 -10.23 -7.88 -4.94
CA GLU A 88 -9.80 -6.69 -4.22
C GLU A 88 -8.34 -6.86 -3.79
N ILE A 89 -7.52 -5.84 -4.02
CA ILE A 89 -6.09 -5.89 -3.72
C ILE A 89 -5.57 -4.49 -3.45
N THR A 90 -4.68 -4.37 -2.46
CA THR A 90 -3.90 -3.15 -2.24
C THR A 90 -2.42 -3.50 -2.20
N PHE A 91 -1.63 -2.77 -2.97
CA PHE A 91 -0.18 -2.71 -2.83
C PHE A 91 0.17 -1.49 -2.00
N ALA A 92 1.07 -1.61 -1.05
CA ALA A 92 1.61 -0.50 -0.27
C ALA A 92 3.11 -0.70 -0.08
N HIS A 93 3.91 0.33 -0.33
CA HIS A 93 5.36 0.26 -0.18
C HIS A 93 6.01 1.65 -0.15
N TRP A 94 7.22 1.71 0.38
CA TRP A 94 8.08 2.87 0.25
C TRP A 94 9.06 2.68 -0.89
N VAL A 95 9.36 3.77 -1.61
CA VAL A 95 10.41 3.80 -2.62
C VAL A 95 11.25 5.07 -2.49
N LYS A 96 12.52 4.93 -2.87
CA LYS A 96 13.44 6.04 -3.08
C LYS A 96 14.16 5.81 -4.40
N SER A 97 13.73 6.49 -5.46
CA SER A 97 14.31 6.34 -6.80
C SER A 97 15.56 7.20 -6.94
N THR A 98 16.67 6.59 -7.33
CA THR A 98 17.97 7.28 -7.51
C THR A 98 18.37 7.40 -8.96
N GLY A 99 17.66 6.76 -9.89
CA GLY A 99 17.98 6.79 -11.31
C GLY A 99 16.85 6.33 -12.21
N ARG A 100 17.16 6.18 -13.52
CA ARG A 100 16.27 5.66 -14.57
C ARG A 100 14.98 6.46 -14.79
N GLU A 101 15.06 7.78 -14.62
CA GLU A 101 13.95 8.67 -14.98
C GLU A 101 13.54 8.50 -16.45
N ALA A 102 12.27 8.68 -16.76
CA ALA A 102 11.66 8.53 -18.08
C ALA A 102 11.88 7.12 -18.72
N GLN A 103 11.93 6.10 -17.87
CA GLN A 103 12.01 4.70 -18.28
C GLN A 103 11.00 3.85 -17.53
N TRP A 104 10.72 2.66 -18.03
CA TRP A 104 9.99 1.64 -17.29
C TRP A 104 10.82 1.21 -16.07
N ARG A 105 10.16 1.17 -14.88
CA ARG A 105 10.78 0.78 -13.60
C ARG A 105 9.75 0.02 -12.79
N VAL A 106 10.01 -1.24 -12.52
CA VAL A 106 9.03 -2.13 -11.89
C VAL A 106 9.03 -2.00 -10.38
N PHE A 107 7.84 -1.96 -9.80
CA PHE A 107 7.61 -2.29 -8.39
C PHE A 107 7.32 -3.78 -8.24
N PHE A 108 6.28 -4.28 -8.94
CA PHE A 108 5.89 -5.68 -8.94
C PHE A 108 5.23 -6.05 -10.28
N ASN A 109 5.84 -6.95 -11.03
CA ASN A 109 5.24 -7.45 -12.27
C ASN A 109 5.24 -8.96 -12.28
N ASN A 110 4.12 -9.56 -12.71
CA ASN A 110 4.10 -10.99 -13.02
C ASN A 110 5.16 -11.32 -14.08
N ASN A 111 5.75 -12.52 -14.00
CA ASN A 111 6.78 -12.96 -14.97
C ASN A 111 6.25 -13.08 -16.40
N GLY A 112 4.95 -13.25 -16.57
CA GLY A 112 4.25 -13.31 -17.85
C GLY A 112 3.43 -12.05 -18.14
N TRP A 113 2.63 -12.14 -19.21
CA TRP A 113 1.60 -11.17 -19.55
C TRP A 113 0.41 -11.92 -20.15
N LYS A 114 -0.28 -12.71 -19.33
CA LYS A 114 -1.50 -13.44 -19.66
C LYS A 114 -2.70 -12.82 -18.96
N ALA A 115 -3.91 -13.25 -19.31
CA ALA A 115 -5.13 -12.71 -18.74
C ALA A 115 -5.12 -12.75 -17.19
N GLY A 116 -5.38 -11.61 -16.58
CA GLY A 116 -5.34 -11.39 -15.15
C GLY A 116 -3.98 -10.96 -14.58
N ASP A 117 -2.89 -11.16 -15.31
CA ASP A 117 -1.55 -10.76 -14.84
C ASP A 117 -1.47 -9.26 -14.56
N ILE A 118 -0.77 -8.92 -13.49
CA ILE A 118 -0.58 -7.55 -13.02
C ILE A 118 0.80 -7.05 -13.42
N HIS A 119 0.85 -5.82 -13.94
CA HIS A 119 2.03 -4.98 -14.00
C HIS A 119 1.80 -3.73 -13.15
N TYR A 120 2.63 -3.56 -12.14
CA TYR A 120 2.64 -2.44 -11.23
C TYR A 120 4.03 -1.78 -11.25
N GLN A 121 4.12 -0.58 -11.84
CA GLN A 121 5.40 -0.03 -12.26
C GLN A 121 5.35 1.49 -12.47
N MET A 122 6.51 2.08 -12.69
CA MET A 122 6.63 3.42 -13.25
C MET A 122 6.61 3.35 -14.78
N HIS A 123 5.77 4.15 -15.40
CA HIS A 123 5.74 4.36 -16.84
C HIS A 123 6.83 5.38 -17.29
N PRO A 124 7.29 5.38 -18.56
CA PRO A 124 8.23 6.38 -19.07
C PRO A 124 7.78 7.84 -18.96
N ASN A 125 6.50 8.11 -18.71
CA ASN A 125 6.01 9.45 -18.38
C ASN A 125 6.23 9.83 -16.91
N ASN A 126 6.97 9.00 -16.14
CA ASN A 126 7.25 9.12 -14.71
C ASN A 126 6.02 9.05 -13.77
N LYS A 127 4.91 8.52 -14.24
CA LYS A 127 3.73 8.25 -13.43
C LYS A 127 3.70 6.80 -12.96
N VAL A 128 3.11 6.58 -11.79
CA VAL A 128 2.75 5.24 -11.33
C VAL A 128 1.70 4.67 -12.26
N GLU A 129 1.94 3.46 -12.74
CA GLU A 129 1.03 2.70 -13.61
C GLU A 129 0.61 1.42 -12.92
N PHE A 130 -0.66 1.08 -13.06
CA PHE A 130 -1.21 -0.21 -12.71
C PHE A 130 -1.96 -0.78 -13.91
N SER A 131 -1.67 -2.03 -14.26
CA SER A 131 -2.27 -2.73 -15.39
C SER A 131 -2.69 -4.13 -14.99
N ILE A 132 -3.86 -4.57 -15.50
CA ILE A 132 -4.26 -5.99 -15.54
C ILE A 132 -4.48 -6.38 -16.99
N HIS A 133 -3.81 -7.42 -17.46
CA HIS A 133 -3.91 -7.87 -18.84
C HIS A 133 -5.33 -8.28 -19.22
N SER A 134 -5.77 -7.90 -20.42
CA SER A 134 -7.11 -8.19 -20.96
C SER A 134 -8.27 -7.67 -20.10
N ASN A 135 -8.03 -6.62 -19.32
CA ASN A 135 -9.10 -5.94 -18.62
C ASN A 135 -10.00 -5.18 -19.64
N PRO A 136 -11.33 -5.34 -19.59
CA PRO A 136 -12.23 -4.68 -20.57
C PRO A 136 -12.20 -3.17 -20.56
N GLY A 137 -11.76 -2.56 -19.47
CA GLY A 137 -11.72 -1.10 -19.29
C GLY A 137 -10.48 -0.41 -19.86
N GLY A 138 -9.54 -1.16 -20.40
CA GLY A 138 -8.22 -0.68 -20.80
C GLY A 138 -7.13 -1.39 -19.99
N ASN A 139 -5.91 -1.37 -20.50
CA ASN A 139 -4.84 -2.13 -19.87
C ASN A 139 -4.11 -1.33 -18.81
N ASP A 140 -4.04 0.00 -18.97
CA ASP A 140 -3.20 0.85 -18.14
C ASP A 140 -4.03 1.95 -17.47
N THR A 141 -3.74 2.23 -16.21
CA THR A 141 -4.26 3.37 -15.49
C THR A 141 -3.14 4.03 -14.69
N PHE A 142 -3.25 5.32 -14.43
CA PHE A 142 -2.13 6.12 -13.96
C PHE A 142 -2.53 6.99 -12.77
N ALA A 143 -1.60 7.13 -11.82
CA ALA A 143 -1.62 8.20 -10.84
C ALA A 143 -1.46 9.58 -11.53
N ASN A 144 -1.82 10.65 -10.82
CA ASN A 144 -1.44 12.00 -11.24
C ASN A 144 0.00 12.33 -10.88
N TYR A 145 0.45 11.81 -9.73
CA TYR A 145 1.80 12.03 -9.21
C TYR A 145 2.90 11.59 -10.19
N MET A 146 3.95 12.36 -10.23
CA MET A 146 5.14 12.10 -11.06
C MET A 146 6.39 11.97 -10.19
N LEU A 147 7.00 10.79 -10.22
CA LEU A 147 8.29 10.53 -9.55
C LEU A 147 9.44 10.92 -10.48
N ALA A 148 9.75 12.21 -10.51
CA ALA A 148 10.76 12.82 -11.39
C ALA A 148 11.30 14.12 -10.81
N GLY A 149 12.44 14.57 -11.31
CA GLY A 149 13.04 15.85 -10.91
C GLY A 149 13.31 15.94 -9.41
N ASP A 150 12.73 16.92 -8.76
CA ASP A 150 12.93 17.16 -7.32
C ASP A 150 12.37 16.08 -6.39
N GLU A 151 11.53 15.17 -6.93
CA GLU A 151 11.01 14.01 -6.18
C GLU A 151 11.98 12.82 -6.20
N MET A 152 12.98 12.84 -7.05
CA MET A 152 14.04 11.83 -7.06
C MET A 152 14.88 11.93 -5.78
N ASP A 153 15.44 10.79 -5.36
CA ASP A 153 16.26 10.68 -4.15
C ASP A 153 15.53 11.04 -2.83
N LYS A 154 14.20 11.05 -2.86
CA LYS A 154 13.34 11.17 -1.67
C LYS A 154 12.55 9.90 -1.43
N TRP A 155 12.25 9.61 -0.17
CA TRP A 155 11.30 8.56 0.17
C TRP A 155 9.88 9.01 -0.16
N VAL A 156 9.19 8.16 -0.91
CA VAL A 156 7.78 8.33 -1.28
C VAL A 156 7.03 7.04 -0.94
N HIS A 157 5.94 7.17 -0.20
CA HIS A 157 5.01 6.06 0.01
C HIS A 157 4.02 6.02 -1.14
N ILE A 158 3.85 4.85 -1.73
CA ILE A 158 2.90 4.62 -2.81
C ILE A 158 1.99 3.47 -2.38
N ALA A 159 0.68 3.74 -2.38
CA ALA A 159 -0.29 2.66 -2.26
C ALA A 159 -1.27 2.70 -3.43
N THR A 160 -1.68 1.52 -3.89
CA THR A 160 -2.60 1.36 -5.01
C THR A 160 -3.63 0.30 -4.66
N ALA A 161 -4.88 0.74 -4.48
CA ALA A 161 -6.01 -0.09 -4.10
C ALA A 161 -6.94 -0.31 -5.30
N TYR A 162 -7.13 -1.57 -5.69
CA TYR A 162 -7.99 -1.97 -6.80
C TYR A 162 -9.14 -2.86 -6.33
N SER A 163 -10.35 -2.57 -6.80
CA SER A 163 -11.54 -3.40 -6.61
C SER A 163 -12.19 -3.72 -7.96
N ALA A 164 -12.20 -5.00 -8.33
CA ALA A 164 -12.95 -5.49 -9.46
C ALA A 164 -14.47 -5.36 -9.25
N LYS A 165 -14.93 -5.45 -8.01
CA LYS A 165 -16.35 -5.31 -7.64
C LYS A 165 -16.85 -3.89 -7.85
N GLU A 166 -16.10 -2.90 -7.34
CA GLU A 166 -16.42 -1.48 -7.51
C GLU A 166 -16.07 -0.96 -8.90
N LYS A 167 -15.20 -1.67 -9.63
CA LYS A 167 -14.56 -1.22 -10.88
C LYS A 167 -13.84 0.10 -10.69
N LYS A 168 -13.08 0.18 -9.61
CA LYS A 168 -12.34 1.36 -9.18
C LYS A 168 -10.90 1.01 -8.89
N ILE A 169 -10.03 1.98 -9.12
CA ILE A 169 -8.67 1.99 -8.64
C ILE A 169 -8.36 3.33 -8.00
N ARG A 170 -7.68 3.27 -6.87
CA ARG A 170 -7.26 4.43 -6.10
C ARG A 170 -5.75 4.42 -5.98
N PHE A 171 -5.13 5.54 -6.26
CA PHE A 171 -3.71 5.75 -6.00
C PHE A 171 -3.56 6.70 -4.83
N TYR A 172 -2.74 6.31 -3.87
CA TYR A 172 -2.39 7.12 -2.70
C TYR A 172 -0.90 7.42 -2.74
N ILE A 173 -0.54 8.67 -2.50
CA ILE A 173 0.85 9.14 -2.45
C ILE A 173 1.09 9.81 -1.11
N ASN A 174 2.08 9.32 -0.37
CA ASN A 174 2.39 9.79 0.99
C ASN A 174 1.16 9.81 1.91
N GLY A 175 0.31 8.80 1.79
CA GLY A 175 -0.88 8.62 2.61
C GLY A 175 -2.11 9.40 2.17
N GLU A 176 -2.04 10.23 1.11
CA GLU A 176 -3.15 11.02 0.60
C GLU A 176 -3.67 10.47 -0.72
N LEU A 177 -4.99 10.52 -0.94
CA LEU A 177 -5.60 10.11 -2.21
C LEU A 177 -5.16 11.05 -3.34
N ASP A 178 -4.38 10.54 -4.28
CA ASP A 178 -3.93 11.26 -5.47
C ASP A 178 -5.00 11.28 -6.56
N ILE A 179 -5.61 10.13 -6.84
CA ILE A 179 -6.71 9.99 -7.80
C ILE A 179 -7.49 8.69 -7.60
N GLU A 180 -8.79 8.74 -7.86
CA GLU A 180 -9.64 7.56 -8.10
C GLU A 180 -10.05 7.53 -9.57
N ASN A 181 -9.87 6.38 -10.23
CA ASN A 181 -10.28 6.15 -11.61
C ASN A 181 -11.33 5.05 -11.70
N ASP A 182 -12.30 5.21 -12.62
CA ASP A 182 -13.13 4.11 -13.06
C ASP A 182 -12.27 3.18 -13.91
N TRP A 183 -12.13 1.91 -13.47
CA TRP A 183 -11.24 1.00 -14.15
C TRP A 183 -11.50 -0.45 -13.81
N GLY A 184 -11.40 -1.32 -14.81
CA GLY A 184 -11.33 -2.75 -14.58
C GLY A 184 -12.67 -3.46 -14.47
N GLY A 185 -12.69 -4.51 -13.66
CA GLY A 185 -13.79 -5.44 -13.43
C GLY A 185 -13.37 -6.91 -13.48
N ASN A 186 -12.10 -7.21 -13.77
CA ASN A 186 -11.54 -8.56 -13.67
C ASN A 186 -10.71 -8.68 -12.40
N PRO A 187 -10.69 -9.86 -11.75
CA PRO A 187 -9.75 -10.14 -10.68
C PRO A 187 -8.31 -9.96 -11.13
N GLY A 188 -7.47 -9.49 -10.20
CA GLY A 188 -6.01 -9.49 -10.38
C GLY A 188 -5.42 -10.84 -10.03
N VAL A 189 -4.54 -11.36 -10.88
CA VAL A 189 -3.81 -12.61 -10.65
C VAL A 189 -2.38 -12.29 -10.27
N LEU A 190 -1.95 -12.76 -9.09
CA LEU A 190 -0.58 -12.68 -8.61
C LEU A 190 0.10 -14.04 -8.82
N ASP A 191 0.52 -14.30 -10.05
CA ASP A 191 1.36 -15.44 -10.44
C ASP A 191 2.83 -15.14 -10.08
N PRO A 192 3.78 -16.08 -10.25
CA PRO A 192 5.20 -15.81 -10.06
C PRO A 192 5.61 -14.49 -10.70
N ALA A 193 6.34 -13.69 -9.95
CA ALA A 193 6.59 -12.28 -10.25
C ALA A 193 8.01 -11.85 -9.91
N GLN A 194 8.34 -10.60 -10.23
CA GLN A 194 9.57 -9.94 -9.80
C GLN A 194 9.25 -8.59 -9.16
N ILE A 195 9.98 -8.28 -8.10
CA ILE A 195 10.07 -6.94 -7.54
C ILE A 195 11.37 -6.32 -8.06
N GLY A 196 11.28 -5.12 -8.62
CA GLY A 196 12.43 -4.36 -9.09
C GLY A 196 12.91 -4.67 -10.51
N ASP A 197 12.35 -5.64 -11.23
CA ASP A 197 12.64 -5.88 -12.66
C ASP A 197 11.47 -6.59 -13.37
N TRP A 198 11.54 -6.58 -14.69
CA TRP A 198 10.77 -7.44 -15.56
C TRP A 198 11.52 -7.74 -16.85
N GLY A 199 11.89 -9.00 -17.02
CA GLY A 199 12.56 -9.47 -18.23
C GLY A 199 13.90 -8.77 -18.52
N GLN A 200 14.60 -8.34 -17.49
CA GLN A 200 15.91 -7.65 -17.57
C GLN A 200 15.88 -6.34 -18.40
N SER A 201 14.72 -5.68 -18.42
CA SER A 201 14.54 -4.46 -19.22
C SER A 201 13.85 -3.31 -18.49
N ARG A 202 13.25 -3.58 -17.32
CA ARG A 202 12.47 -2.60 -16.55
C ARG A 202 12.97 -2.48 -15.12
N GLN A 203 14.29 -2.39 -14.95
CA GLN A 203 14.94 -2.41 -13.65
C GLN A 203 14.61 -1.16 -12.84
N TRP A 204 14.40 -1.36 -11.53
CA TRP A 204 14.38 -0.31 -10.54
C TRP A 204 15.82 0.08 -10.16
N GLU A 205 16.08 1.38 -10.04
CA GLU A 205 17.33 1.93 -9.49
C GLU A 205 17.00 2.77 -8.27
N GLY A 206 17.44 2.31 -7.09
CA GLY A 206 17.15 2.92 -5.81
C GLY A 206 16.68 1.92 -4.77
N LEU A 207 15.97 2.38 -3.74
CA LEU A 207 15.55 1.60 -2.61
C LEU A 207 14.06 1.24 -2.71
N ILE A 208 13.71 0.06 -2.20
CA ILE A 208 12.33 -0.38 -1.95
C ILE A 208 12.28 -0.88 -0.50
N ASP A 209 11.19 -0.56 0.21
CA ASP A 209 11.03 -0.85 1.62
C ASP A 209 9.56 -1.10 1.95
N GLU A 210 9.27 -1.94 2.96
CA GLU A 210 7.92 -2.26 3.43
C GLU A 210 6.96 -2.64 2.29
N PHE A 211 7.34 -3.60 1.43
CA PHE A 211 6.50 -4.00 0.31
C PHE A 211 5.42 -4.99 0.75
N ILE A 212 4.17 -4.51 0.81
CA ILE A 212 3.04 -5.25 1.36
C ILE A 212 1.94 -5.39 0.30
N ILE A 213 1.33 -6.56 0.24
CA ILE A 213 0.17 -6.85 -0.59
C ILE A 213 -0.98 -7.27 0.33
N PHE A 214 -2.08 -6.53 0.30
CA PHE A 214 -3.31 -6.85 1.00
C PHE A 214 -4.33 -7.49 0.04
N ASN A 215 -5.13 -8.43 0.51
CA ASN A 215 -6.21 -9.09 -0.22
C ASN A 215 -7.56 -8.34 -0.14
N THR A 216 -7.50 -7.07 0.19
CA THR A 216 -8.64 -6.15 0.35
C THR A 216 -8.25 -4.75 -0.13
N ILE A 217 -9.24 -3.86 -0.28
CA ILE A 217 -8.98 -2.44 -0.47
C ILE A 217 -8.74 -1.78 0.88
N LEU A 218 -7.67 -1.01 0.97
CA LEU A 218 -7.42 -0.11 2.10
C LEU A 218 -7.98 1.27 1.77
N ASP A 219 -8.56 1.92 2.76
CA ASP A 219 -8.94 3.34 2.67
C ASP A 219 -7.75 4.25 3.02
N GLU A 220 -7.98 5.56 3.06
CA GLU A 220 -6.93 6.55 3.30
C GLU A 220 -6.36 6.46 4.73
N ASP A 221 -7.22 6.22 5.72
CA ASP A 221 -6.81 6.10 7.12
C ASP A 221 -5.95 4.83 7.32
N ASP A 222 -6.34 3.72 6.70
CA ASP A 222 -5.60 2.46 6.70
C ASP A 222 -4.22 2.62 6.03
N VAL A 223 -4.18 3.28 4.86
CA VAL A 223 -2.93 3.56 4.14
C VAL A 223 -2.00 4.45 4.98
N GLN A 224 -2.54 5.45 5.68
CA GLN A 224 -1.77 6.31 6.58
C GLN A 224 -1.22 5.53 7.77
N ALA A 225 -1.99 4.61 8.35
CA ALA A 225 -1.53 3.78 9.45
C ALA A 225 -0.33 2.92 9.03
N VAL A 226 -0.46 2.18 7.91
CA VAL A 226 0.63 1.36 7.36
C VAL A 226 1.85 2.21 7.02
N MET A 227 1.66 3.37 6.39
CA MET A 227 2.73 4.28 6.04
C MET A 227 3.53 4.80 7.24
N ASN A 228 2.84 5.19 8.31
CA ASN A 228 3.47 5.85 9.45
C ASN A 228 4.09 4.87 10.43
N ASP A 229 3.44 3.74 10.66
CA ASP A 229 3.76 2.82 11.74
C ASP A 229 4.45 1.54 11.25
N GLY A 230 4.41 1.25 9.93
CA GLY A 230 4.83 -0.01 9.35
C GLY A 230 3.85 -1.15 9.66
N LEU A 231 3.99 -2.28 8.94
CA LEU A 231 3.07 -3.41 9.08
C LEU A 231 3.07 -4.01 10.48
N GLU A 232 4.23 -4.32 11.03
CA GLU A 232 4.34 -5.00 12.33
C GLU A 232 3.72 -4.20 13.48
N THR A 233 3.95 -2.88 13.49
CA THR A 233 3.39 -2.00 14.52
C THR A 233 1.88 -1.88 14.37
N THR A 234 1.37 -1.74 13.13
CA THR A 234 -0.06 -1.67 12.84
C THR A 234 -0.78 -2.92 13.33
N LEU A 235 -0.28 -4.12 13.01
CA LEU A 235 -0.84 -5.39 13.48
C LEU A 235 -0.71 -5.57 15.00
N ALA A 236 0.38 -5.07 15.63
CA ALA A 236 0.59 -5.18 17.06
C ALA A 236 -0.34 -4.27 17.90
N VAL A 237 -0.77 -3.14 17.34
CA VAL A 237 -1.77 -2.25 17.96
C VAL A 237 -3.11 -2.95 18.03
N ASP A 238 -3.55 -3.56 16.92
CA ASP A 238 -4.76 -4.35 16.83
C ASP A 238 -4.81 -5.46 17.89
N ALA A 239 -3.74 -6.24 18.03
CA ALA A 239 -3.64 -7.30 19.03
C ALA A 239 -3.79 -6.79 20.46
N LYS A 240 -3.23 -5.62 20.79
CA LYS A 240 -3.36 -5.00 22.12
C LYS A 240 -4.76 -4.51 22.41
N GLU A 241 -5.43 -3.92 21.43
CA GLU A 241 -6.81 -3.44 21.57
C GLU A 241 -7.78 -4.60 21.77
N LYS A 242 -7.65 -5.69 21.01
CA LYS A 242 -8.44 -6.92 21.20
C LYS A 242 -8.26 -7.52 22.60
N LEU A 243 -7.05 -7.54 23.12
CA LEU A 243 -6.79 -7.99 24.50
C LEU A 243 -7.47 -7.08 25.51
N ALA A 244 -7.42 -5.76 25.36
CA ALA A 244 -8.02 -4.80 26.29
C ALA A 244 -9.56 -4.92 26.31
N VAL A 245 -10.20 -5.08 25.15
CA VAL A 245 -11.65 -5.29 25.05
C VAL A 245 -12.06 -6.62 25.69
N THR A 246 -11.31 -7.70 25.44
CA THR A 246 -11.58 -9.02 26.04
C THR A 246 -11.47 -8.98 27.56
N TRP A 247 -10.42 -8.33 28.11
CA TRP A 247 -10.28 -8.15 29.55
C TRP A 247 -11.38 -7.26 30.17
N GLY A 248 -11.82 -6.24 29.44
CA GLY A 248 -12.93 -5.38 29.86
C GLY A 248 -14.28 -6.12 29.92
N SER A 249 -14.52 -7.07 29.03
CA SER A 249 -15.74 -7.89 28.99
C SER A 249 -15.75 -9.01 30.05
N LEU A 250 -14.59 -9.52 30.44
CA LEU A 250 -14.46 -10.56 31.49
C LEU A 250 -14.59 -10.02 32.91
N LYS A 251 -14.55 -8.70 33.12
CA LYS A 251 -14.70 -8.04 34.42
C LYS A 251 -16.12 -7.60 34.76
N LYS A 252 -17.09 -7.90 33.90
CA LYS A 252 -18.52 -7.70 34.16
C LYS A 252 -19.17 -9.00 34.59
#